data_84a7ce7df931d9e12c8f2fa66d9c956b
#
_entry.id   84a7ce7df931d9e12c8f2fa66d9c956b
#
_cell.length_a   1.000
_cell.length_b   1.000
_cell.length_c   1.000
_cell.angle_alpha   90.00
_cell.angle_beta   90.00
_cell.angle_gamma   90.00
#
_symmetry.space_group_name_H-M   'P 1'
#
loop_
_entity.id
_entity.type
_entity.pdbx_description
1 polymer ?
#
loop_
_entity_poly.entity_id
_entity_poly.type
_entity_poly.pdbx_seq_one_letter_code
_entity_poly.pdbx_strand_id
1 'polypeptide(L)'
;MCSLFGLIDFKECLSTHTKNKILNTLARECQVRGTDATGIAYNFNDRLRIYKRPVPARKMKIHIPHGVNVVMGHTRMTTQGNAQFNQNNHPFLGHVDGSSFALAHNGVLWNDKELRMEENLPMTSVETDSYVAVQLLEKNKALDFNSLKFMAEAVEGSFVFTVLDKDNSIWFIVGDNPLCVMFYDGFLIYASTQEILCKAIKKLRLKAPTDILEPKEGEILRIDRAGRITTGAFAPRTSYEHWWRRYSPYYRDYCVDTPVNYDDLFSVAKAFGVTSDEVQALLDYGCSEEEIEEMLYDPTLLHEMTGELLYAY
;
A
#
# COMPACT_ATOMS: atom_id res chain seq x y z
N MET A 1 2.51 -9.62 1.49
CA MET A 1 1.96 -8.23 1.41
C MET A 1 0.96 -8.03 2.55
N CYS A 2 0.90 -6.83 3.11
CA CYS A 2 -0.04 -6.46 4.18
C CYS A 2 -1.48 -6.26 3.66
N SER A 3 -2.44 -6.02 4.54
CA SER A 3 -3.77 -5.57 4.15
C SER A 3 -4.33 -4.54 5.13
N LEU A 4 -4.97 -3.53 4.57
CA LEU A 4 -5.73 -2.50 5.26
C LEU A 4 -7.20 -2.91 5.30
N PHE A 5 -7.92 -2.51 6.34
CA PHE A 5 -9.37 -2.67 6.43
C PHE A 5 -9.98 -1.65 7.40
N GLY A 6 -11.27 -1.44 7.31
CA GLY A 6 -11.94 -0.60 8.28
C GLY A 6 -13.42 -0.36 8.00
N LEU A 7 -13.99 0.50 8.84
CA LEU A 7 -15.41 0.84 8.87
C LEU A 7 -15.58 2.32 9.24
N ILE A 8 -16.49 3.01 8.56
CA ILE A 8 -17.05 4.31 8.98
C ILE A 8 -18.57 4.18 9.00
N ASP A 9 -19.19 4.30 10.17
CA ASP A 9 -20.64 4.32 10.37
C ASP A 9 -21.11 5.77 10.54
N PHE A 10 -21.27 6.46 9.40
CA PHE A 10 -21.50 7.91 9.37
C PHE A 10 -22.95 8.32 9.71
N LYS A 11 -23.91 7.39 9.70
CA LYS A 11 -25.28 7.62 10.20
C LYS A 11 -25.56 6.96 11.55
N GLU A 12 -24.54 6.35 12.16
CA GLU A 12 -24.67 5.61 13.43
C GLU A 12 -25.77 4.53 13.38
N CYS A 13 -25.94 3.92 12.19
CA CYS A 13 -27.04 2.99 11.93
C CYS A 13 -26.71 1.55 12.32
N LEU A 14 -25.46 1.24 12.64
CA LEU A 14 -25.02 -0.09 13.01
C LEU A 14 -24.92 -0.26 14.53
N SER A 15 -25.48 -1.36 15.05
CA SER A 15 -25.23 -1.73 16.44
C SER A 15 -23.75 -2.05 16.68
N THR A 16 -23.25 -1.85 17.89
CA THR A 16 -21.88 -2.22 18.28
C THR A 16 -21.58 -3.70 17.98
N HIS A 17 -22.57 -4.57 18.16
CA HIS A 17 -22.45 -5.99 17.82
C HIS A 17 -22.21 -6.19 16.32
N THR A 18 -22.96 -5.48 15.48
CA THR A 18 -22.82 -5.53 14.02
C THR A 18 -21.46 -5.00 13.57
N LYS A 19 -21.02 -3.85 14.12
CA LYS A 19 -19.68 -3.29 13.85
C LYS A 19 -18.57 -4.29 14.20
N ASN A 20 -18.63 -4.88 15.39
CA ASN A 20 -17.68 -5.91 15.83
C ASN A 20 -17.68 -7.12 14.89
N LYS A 21 -18.85 -7.57 14.44
CA LYS A 21 -18.98 -8.67 13.48
C LYS A 21 -18.35 -8.32 12.13
N ILE A 22 -18.61 -7.13 11.61
CA ILE A 22 -18.01 -6.63 10.35
C ILE A 22 -16.49 -6.58 10.48
N LEU A 23 -15.96 -5.92 11.52
CA LEU A 23 -14.51 -5.76 11.71
C LEU A 23 -13.78 -7.10 11.87
N ASN A 24 -14.34 -8.03 12.66
CA ASN A 24 -13.75 -9.37 12.80
C ASN A 24 -13.78 -10.16 11.48
N THR A 25 -14.82 -9.98 10.67
CA THR A 25 -14.92 -10.67 9.37
C THR A 25 -13.91 -10.07 8.40
N LEU A 26 -13.85 -8.72 8.28
CA LEU A 26 -12.86 -8.04 7.44
C LEU A 26 -11.44 -8.44 7.79
N ALA A 27 -11.09 -8.40 9.09
CA ALA A 27 -9.75 -8.78 9.55
C ALA A 27 -9.40 -10.23 9.15
N ARG A 28 -10.36 -11.17 9.28
CA ARG A 28 -10.14 -12.56 8.88
C ARG A 28 -9.97 -12.74 7.37
N GLU A 29 -10.72 -12.01 6.56
CA GLU A 29 -10.53 -12.05 5.11
C GLU A 29 -9.23 -11.40 4.69
N CYS A 30 -8.81 -10.33 5.37
CA CYS A 30 -7.54 -9.64 5.14
C CYS A 30 -6.31 -10.48 5.45
N GLN A 31 -6.41 -11.49 6.32
CA GLN A 31 -5.26 -12.33 6.68
C GLN A 31 -4.74 -13.20 5.53
N VAL A 32 -5.44 -13.29 4.41
CA VAL A 32 -4.91 -13.89 3.17
C VAL A 32 -3.63 -13.17 2.70
N ARG A 33 -3.48 -11.90 3.08
CA ARG A 33 -2.32 -11.06 2.74
C ARG A 33 -1.31 -10.90 3.89
N GLY A 34 -1.66 -11.26 5.13
CA GLY A 34 -0.74 -11.14 6.27
C GLY A 34 -1.27 -11.78 7.54
N THR A 35 -0.43 -12.61 8.15
CA THR A 35 -0.80 -13.41 9.33
C THR A 35 0.10 -13.18 10.55
N ASP A 36 1.09 -12.30 10.46
CA ASP A 36 2.12 -12.13 11.49
C ASP A 36 1.63 -11.27 12.66
N ALA A 37 0.87 -10.21 12.34
CA ALA A 37 0.26 -9.36 13.36
C ALA A 37 -1.07 -8.78 12.85
N THR A 38 -1.92 -8.40 13.79
CA THR A 38 -3.20 -7.73 13.54
C THR A 38 -3.34 -6.55 14.48
N GLY A 39 -3.82 -5.42 13.96
CA GLY A 39 -4.05 -4.22 14.76
C GLY A 39 -5.23 -3.40 14.26
N ILE A 40 -5.79 -2.62 15.18
CA ILE A 40 -6.85 -1.64 14.91
C ILE A 40 -6.55 -0.33 15.62
N ALA A 41 -7.12 0.77 15.11
CA ALA A 41 -7.16 2.05 15.80
C ALA A 41 -8.55 2.70 15.67
N TYR A 42 -8.94 3.44 16.71
CA TYR A 42 -10.17 4.21 16.79
C TYR A 42 -10.07 5.30 17.87
N ASN A 43 -10.85 6.35 17.77
CA ASN A 43 -10.97 7.32 18.85
C ASN A 43 -12.10 6.93 19.81
N PHE A 44 -11.86 7.10 21.12
CA PHE A 44 -12.83 6.87 22.15
C PHE A 44 -12.56 7.78 23.35
N ASN A 45 -13.58 8.53 23.78
CA ASN A 45 -13.48 9.54 24.84
C ASN A 45 -12.33 10.53 24.57
N ASP A 46 -12.33 11.13 23.39
CA ASP A 46 -11.35 12.11 22.90
C ASP A 46 -9.88 11.64 22.94
N ARG A 47 -9.70 10.34 22.95
CA ARG A 47 -8.36 9.73 22.92
C ARG A 47 -8.25 8.66 21.83
N LEU A 48 -7.17 8.72 21.10
CA LEU A 48 -6.81 7.67 20.18
C LEU A 48 -6.47 6.37 20.94
N ARG A 49 -7.06 5.27 20.51
CA ARG A 49 -6.82 3.93 21.03
C ARG A 49 -6.26 3.06 19.92
N ILE A 50 -5.12 2.45 20.19
CA ILE A 50 -4.48 1.48 19.29
C ILE A 50 -4.39 0.16 20.03
N TYR A 51 -4.96 -0.88 19.42
CA TYR A 51 -4.85 -2.24 19.93
C TYR A 51 -4.28 -3.12 18.85
N LYS A 52 -3.10 -3.70 19.09
CA LYS A 52 -2.37 -4.54 18.15
C LYS A 52 -1.66 -5.70 18.85
N ARG A 53 -1.58 -6.84 18.17
CA ARG A 53 -0.96 -8.05 18.69
C ARG A 53 -0.20 -8.79 17.58
N PRO A 54 0.92 -9.46 17.91
CA PRO A 54 1.69 -10.30 16.97
C PRO A 54 1.00 -11.66 16.78
N VAL A 55 -0.22 -11.63 16.28
CA VAL A 55 -1.03 -12.83 15.99
C VAL A 55 -1.89 -12.61 14.75
N PRO A 56 -2.19 -13.68 14.00
CA PRO A 56 -3.12 -13.59 12.87
C PRO A 56 -4.54 -13.22 13.34
N ALA A 57 -5.30 -12.57 12.45
CA ALA A 57 -6.65 -12.06 12.76
C ALA A 57 -7.61 -13.12 13.31
N ARG A 58 -7.47 -14.40 12.89
CA ARG A 58 -8.28 -15.50 13.45
C ARG A 58 -8.05 -15.74 14.95
N LYS A 59 -6.89 -15.32 15.49
CA LYS A 59 -6.54 -15.45 16.91
C LYS A 59 -6.78 -14.15 17.71
N MET A 60 -7.14 -13.04 17.02
CA MET A 60 -7.46 -11.77 17.65
C MET A 60 -8.96 -11.53 17.59
N LYS A 61 -9.58 -11.29 18.73
CA LYS A 61 -10.98 -10.86 18.81
C LYS A 61 -11.04 -9.35 18.90
N ILE A 62 -11.53 -8.71 17.84
CA ILE A 62 -11.78 -7.28 17.80
C ILE A 62 -13.05 -6.99 18.59
N HIS A 63 -12.95 -6.09 19.56
CA HIS A 63 -14.07 -5.60 20.33
C HIS A 63 -13.90 -4.09 20.54
N ILE A 64 -14.81 -3.31 19.94
CA ILE A 64 -14.83 -1.85 20.09
C ILE A 64 -15.94 -1.45 21.07
N PRO A 65 -15.74 -0.36 21.85
CA PRO A 65 -16.77 0.18 22.75
C PRO A 65 -18.00 0.69 21.99
N HIS A 66 -19.11 0.85 22.72
CA HIS A 66 -20.27 1.58 22.22
C HIS A 66 -19.90 3.03 21.89
N GLY A 67 -20.48 3.59 20.82
CA GLY A 67 -20.20 4.96 20.36
C GLY A 67 -18.99 5.10 19.43
N VAL A 68 -18.18 4.04 19.23
CA VAL A 68 -17.13 4.06 18.21
C VAL A 68 -17.75 3.83 16.84
N ASN A 69 -17.56 4.79 15.93
CA ASN A 69 -18.15 4.79 14.60
C ASN A 69 -17.12 4.75 13.47
N VAL A 70 -15.85 5.02 13.77
CA VAL A 70 -14.74 4.99 12.80
C VAL A 70 -13.63 4.10 13.32
N VAL A 71 -13.25 3.11 12.54
CA VAL A 71 -12.20 2.15 12.88
C VAL A 71 -11.33 1.90 11.67
N MET A 72 -10.03 2.01 11.85
CA MET A 72 -9.04 1.52 10.89
C MET A 72 -8.38 0.24 11.40
N GLY A 73 -7.95 -0.62 10.50
CA GLY A 73 -7.30 -1.89 10.83
C GLY A 73 -6.25 -2.31 9.82
N HIS A 74 -5.40 -3.22 10.27
CA HIS A 74 -4.29 -3.74 9.48
C HIS A 74 -4.00 -5.20 9.83
N THR A 75 -3.68 -6.00 8.81
CA THR A 75 -3.06 -7.32 8.96
C THR A 75 -1.68 -7.30 8.33
N ARG A 76 -0.66 -7.71 9.08
CA ARG A 76 0.73 -7.60 8.70
C ARG A 76 1.28 -8.89 8.11
N MET A 77 2.00 -8.75 7.02
CA MET A 77 3.03 -9.67 6.56
C MET A 77 4.38 -8.98 6.72
N THR A 78 5.28 -9.58 7.45
CA THR A 78 6.56 -8.97 7.79
C THR A 78 7.48 -8.95 6.58
N THR A 79 7.90 -7.76 6.18
CA THR A 79 8.95 -7.50 5.21
C THR A 79 10.21 -6.99 5.89
N GLN A 80 10.05 -6.12 6.89
CA GLN A 80 11.14 -5.52 7.66
C GLN A 80 10.74 -5.40 9.14
N GLY A 81 11.70 -5.61 10.05
CA GLY A 81 11.49 -5.60 11.50
C GLY A 81 10.77 -6.84 12.03
N ASN A 82 11.00 -7.17 13.31
CA ASN A 82 10.41 -8.36 13.92
C ASN A 82 8.97 -8.11 14.40
N ALA A 83 8.00 -8.90 13.89
CA ALA A 83 6.58 -8.78 14.26
C ALA A 83 6.29 -9.12 15.73
N GLN A 84 7.15 -9.86 16.41
CA GLN A 84 6.97 -10.16 17.84
C GLN A 84 7.07 -8.91 18.72
N PHE A 85 7.77 -7.88 18.25
CA PHE A 85 7.81 -6.57 18.91
C PHE A 85 6.65 -5.71 18.43
N ASN A 86 5.69 -5.44 19.32
CA ASN A 86 4.48 -4.71 18.97
C ASN A 86 4.74 -3.30 18.43
N GLN A 87 5.84 -2.68 18.76
CA GLN A 87 6.24 -1.39 18.21
C GLN A 87 6.41 -1.44 16.68
N ASN A 88 6.77 -2.60 16.12
CA ASN A 88 6.94 -2.81 14.70
C ASN A 88 5.63 -3.12 13.96
N ASN A 89 4.52 -3.24 14.68
CA ASN A 89 3.22 -3.59 14.09
C ASN A 89 2.33 -2.36 13.89
N HIS A 90 1.53 -2.39 12.84
CA HIS A 90 0.55 -1.35 12.55
C HIS A 90 -0.75 -1.53 13.36
N PRO A 91 -1.52 -0.45 13.59
CA PRO A 91 -1.21 0.93 13.24
C PRO A 91 -0.13 1.53 14.15
N PHE A 92 0.60 2.52 13.63
CA PHE A 92 1.55 3.32 14.40
C PHE A 92 0.86 4.54 14.99
N LEU A 93 1.28 4.93 16.19
CA LEU A 93 0.93 6.19 16.80
C LEU A 93 1.87 7.29 16.29
N GLY A 94 1.31 8.41 15.87
CA GLY A 94 2.04 9.63 15.56
C GLY A 94 1.41 10.84 16.24
N HIS A 95 2.16 11.94 16.32
CA HIS A 95 1.75 13.17 16.97
C HIS A 95 2.00 14.37 16.05
N VAL A 96 1.00 15.23 15.92
CA VAL A 96 1.12 16.54 15.27
C VAL A 96 0.51 17.58 16.20
N ASP A 97 0.83 18.86 16.03
CA ASP A 97 0.49 19.96 16.94
C ASP A 97 -0.79 19.75 17.75
N GLY A 98 -0.61 19.31 19.00
CA GLY A 98 -1.68 19.10 19.98
C GLY A 98 -2.64 17.94 19.70
N SER A 99 -2.37 17.07 18.71
CA SER A 99 -3.22 15.94 18.39
C SER A 99 -2.43 14.67 18.07
N SER A 100 -3.10 13.52 18.22
CA SER A 100 -2.55 12.22 17.84
C SER A 100 -3.26 11.68 16.60
N PHE A 101 -2.54 10.89 15.80
CA PHE A 101 -3.08 10.14 14.68
C PHE A 101 -2.58 8.69 14.69
N ALA A 102 -3.29 7.82 14.00
CA ALA A 102 -2.82 6.47 13.73
C ALA A 102 -2.55 6.30 12.24
N LEU A 103 -1.43 5.65 11.87
CA LEU A 103 -1.05 5.37 10.50
C LEU A 103 -0.86 3.87 10.29
N ALA A 104 -1.40 3.33 9.21
CA ALA A 104 -1.11 2.00 8.72
C ALA A 104 -0.71 2.04 7.24
N HIS A 105 0.16 1.10 6.84
CA HIS A 105 0.76 1.02 5.52
C HIS A 105 0.58 -0.39 4.93
N ASN A 106 0.15 -0.47 3.69
CA ASN A 106 0.24 -1.64 2.86
C ASN A 106 1.21 -1.37 1.73
N GLY A 107 2.36 -2.02 1.75
CA GLY A 107 3.43 -1.86 0.78
C GLY A 107 4.82 -2.06 1.37
N VAL A 108 5.84 -1.59 0.67
CA VAL A 108 7.25 -1.58 1.08
C VAL A 108 7.88 -0.28 0.62
N LEU A 109 8.56 0.42 1.53
CA LEU A 109 9.35 1.61 1.21
C LEU A 109 10.82 1.25 1.12
N TRP A 110 11.51 1.82 0.13
CA TRP A 110 12.92 1.47 -0.15
C TRP A 110 13.88 2.52 0.35
N ASN A 111 13.45 3.76 0.49
CA ASN A 111 14.29 4.90 0.86
C ASN A 111 14.15 5.33 2.34
N ASP A 112 13.61 4.47 3.22
CA ASP A 112 13.36 4.82 4.63
C ASP A 112 14.61 5.25 5.38
N LYS A 113 15.76 4.63 5.11
CA LYS A 113 17.04 4.95 5.75
C LYS A 113 17.61 6.27 5.25
N GLU A 114 17.56 6.49 3.95
CA GLU A 114 17.99 7.74 3.33
C GLU A 114 17.15 8.92 3.82
N LEU A 115 15.83 8.79 3.79
CA LEU A 115 14.92 9.83 4.29
C LEU A 115 15.18 10.18 5.75
N ARG A 116 15.48 9.21 6.60
CA ARG A 116 15.83 9.49 8.00
C ARG A 116 17.07 10.36 8.13
N MET A 117 18.05 10.16 7.27
CA MET A 117 19.27 10.97 7.25
C MET A 117 19.04 12.35 6.61
N GLU A 118 18.45 12.38 5.42
CA GLU A 118 18.21 13.62 4.67
C GLU A 118 17.30 14.59 5.42
N GLU A 119 16.25 14.05 6.04
CA GLU A 119 15.26 14.81 6.78
C GLU A 119 15.62 15.03 8.26
N ASN A 120 16.79 14.53 8.73
CA ASN A 120 17.25 14.58 10.13
C ASN A 120 16.15 14.09 11.09
N LEU A 121 15.52 12.94 10.78
CA LEU A 121 14.44 12.40 11.59
C LEU A 121 14.97 11.79 12.90
N PRO A 122 14.19 11.85 13.99
CA PRO A 122 14.62 11.32 15.27
C PRO A 122 14.96 9.83 15.23
N MET A 123 15.90 9.41 16.04
CA MET A 123 16.18 7.98 16.26
C MET A 123 14.94 7.28 16.80
N THR A 124 14.70 6.06 16.36
CA THR A 124 13.56 5.24 16.77
C THR A 124 13.95 3.78 16.98
N SER A 125 13.25 3.11 17.90
CA SER A 125 13.33 1.66 18.07
C SER A 125 12.39 0.88 17.14
N VAL A 126 11.58 1.57 16.34
CA VAL A 126 10.72 0.95 15.33
C VAL A 126 11.57 0.61 14.11
N GLU A 127 11.60 -0.67 13.78
CA GLU A 127 12.49 -1.24 12.77
C GLU A 127 11.88 -1.26 11.36
N THR A 128 10.59 -0.93 11.22
CA THR A 128 9.89 -0.98 9.92
C THR A 128 10.16 0.25 9.08
N ASP A 129 10.25 0.03 7.77
CA ASP A 129 10.28 1.06 6.73
C ASP A 129 9.12 2.07 6.87
N SER A 130 7.93 1.57 7.09
CA SER A 130 6.69 2.36 7.16
C SER A 130 6.71 3.48 8.22
N TYR A 131 7.54 3.36 9.27
CA TYR A 131 7.55 4.35 10.35
C TYR A 131 8.15 5.70 9.93
N VAL A 132 8.92 5.74 8.85
CA VAL A 132 9.43 7.01 8.29
C VAL A 132 8.28 7.93 7.88
N ALA A 133 7.17 7.39 7.38
CA ALA A 133 5.98 8.17 7.03
C ALA A 133 5.37 8.88 8.26
N VAL A 134 5.34 8.21 9.42
CA VAL A 134 4.92 8.83 10.68
C VAL A 134 5.86 9.98 11.06
N GLN A 135 7.16 9.75 11.01
CA GLN A 135 8.17 10.75 11.38
C GLN A 135 8.15 11.98 10.46
N LEU A 136 7.88 11.80 9.16
CA LEU A 136 7.72 12.92 8.22
C LEU A 136 6.50 13.78 8.57
N LEU A 137 5.37 13.17 8.92
CA LEU A 137 4.17 13.90 9.37
C LEU A 137 4.41 14.62 10.69
N GLU A 138 5.08 13.98 11.65
CA GLU A 138 5.45 14.60 12.93
C GLU A 138 6.37 15.81 12.74
N LYS A 139 7.33 15.72 11.81
CA LYS A 139 8.23 16.84 11.44
C LYS A 139 7.44 18.02 10.86
N ASN A 140 6.45 17.75 10.02
CA ASN A 140 5.60 18.80 9.43
C ASN A 140 4.60 19.40 10.44
N LYS A 141 4.43 18.80 11.61
CA LYS A 141 3.57 19.25 12.71
C LYS A 141 2.09 19.46 12.35
N ALA A 142 1.65 19.01 11.19
CA ALA A 142 0.28 19.14 10.71
C ALA A 142 -0.18 17.84 10.05
N LEU A 143 -1.48 17.57 10.12
CA LEU A 143 -2.12 16.48 9.38
C LEU A 143 -3.17 17.11 8.45
N ASP A 144 -2.72 17.48 7.26
CA ASP A 144 -3.51 18.10 6.20
C ASP A 144 -3.07 17.58 4.82
N PHE A 145 -3.73 18.04 3.77
CA PHE A 145 -3.40 17.64 2.40
C PHE A 145 -1.96 17.96 2.01
N ASN A 146 -1.40 19.07 2.47
CA ASN A 146 -0.04 19.49 2.13
C ASN A 146 1.00 18.59 2.80
N SER A 147 0.80 18.28 4.08
CA SER A 147 1.70 17.38 4.83
C SER A 147 1.65 15.95 4.32
N LEU A 148 0.44 15.46 3.97
CA LEU A 148 0.27 14.13 3.37
C LEU A 148 0.85 14.06 1.96
N LYS A 149 0.68 15.12 1.16
CA LYS A 149 1.32 15.25 -0.15
C LYS A 149 2.84 15.22 -0.02
N PHE A 150 3.42 16.04 0.86
CA PHE A 150 4.86 16.05 1.11
C PHE A 150 5.37 14.66 1.50
N MET A 151 4.72 13.99 2.44
CA MET A 151 5.08 12.65 2.86
C MET A 151 5.01 11.65 1.69
N ALA A 152 3.92 11.68 0.91
CA ALA A 152 3.71 10.77 -0.21
C ALA A 152 4.70 10.99 -1.37
N GLU A 153 5.11 12.24 -1.61
CA GLU A 153 6.11 12.61 -2.61
C GLU A 153 7.56 12.39 -2.15
N ALA A 154 7.79 12.25 -0.83
CA ALA A 154 9.11 11.96 -0.28
C ALA A 154 9.43 10.47 -0.28
N VAL A 155 8.45 9.61 -0.01
CA VAL A 155 8.67 8.16 0.08
C VAL A 155 8.81 7.53 -1.31
N GLU A 156 9.64 6.51 -1.39
CA GLU A 156 9.85 5.70 -2.59
C GLU A 156 9.52 4.24 -2.27
N GLY A 157 8.74 3.63 -3.13
CA GLY A 157 8.30 2.26 -2.95
C GLY A 157 6.84 2.07 -3.32
N SER A 158 6.34 0.89 -3.03
CA SER A 158 4.94 0.58 -3.25
C SER A 158 4.14 0.87 -1.97
N PHE A 159 3.02 1.58 -2.08
CA PHE A 159 2.27 1.94 -0.88
C PHE A 159 0.79 2.27 -1.10
N VAL A 160 -0.01 1.98 -0.09
CA VAL A 160 -1.21 2.71 0.32
C VAL A 160 -1.12 2.95 1.81
N PHE A 161 -1.28 4.21 2.22
CA PHE A 161 -1.42 4.54 3.64
C PHE A 161 -2.87 4.80 4.00
N THR A 162 -3.24 4.41 5.22
CA THR A 162 -4.45 4.89 5.89
C THR A 162 -4.05 5.66 7.13
N VAL A 163 -4.68 6.81 7.36
CA VAL A 163 -4.45 7.61 8.55
C VAL A 163 -5.79 7.95 9.21
N LEU A 164 -5.90 7.69 10.51
CA LEU A 164 -7.04 8.09 11.33
C LEU A 164 -6.65 9.32 12.14
N ASP A 165 -7.36 10.43 11.93
CA ASP A 165 -7.15 11.67 12.65
C ASP A 165 -8.01 11.77 13.94
N LYS A 166 -7.77 12.82 14.73
CA LYS A 166 -8.53 13.12 15.97
C LYS A 166 -10.02 13.39 15.74
N ASP A 167 -10.38 13.86 14.54
CA ASP A 167 -11.74 14.26 14.18
C ASP A 167 -12.55 13.11 13.60
N ASN A 168 -12.04 11.88 13.71
CA ASN A 168 -12.62 10.67 13.13
C ASN A 168 -12.75 10.72 11.60
N SER A 169 -11.79 11.34 10.91
CA SER A 169 -11.66 11.16 9.49
C SER A 169 -10.64 10.06 9.18
N ILE A 170 -10.91 9.28 8.14
CA ILE A 170 -9.91 8.39 7.55
C ILE A 170 -9.37 9.04 6.28
N TRP A 171 -8.06 9.11 6.22
CA TRP A 171 -7.33 9.54 5.04
C TRP A 171 -6.76 8.31 4.33
N PHE A 172 -6.87 8.29 3.03
CA PHE A 172 -6.23 7.31 2.15
C PHE A 172 -5.26 8.03 1.25
N ILE A 173 -4.01 7.58 1.25
CA ILE A 173 -2.96 8.11 0.38
C ILE A 173 -2.54 6.95 -0.51
N VAL A 174 -2.88 7.03 -1.78
CA VAL A 174 -2.86 5.90 -2.70
C VAL A 174 -1.70 6.02 -3.67
N GLY A 175 -0.69 5.17 -3.47
CA GLY A 175 0.34 4.89 -4.47
C GLY A 175 -0.12 3.78 -5.42
N ASP A 176 0.76 2.86 -5.74
CA ASP A 176 0.55 1.76 -6.70
C ASP A 176 -0.17 0.53 -6.14
N ASN A 177 -0.40 0.47 -4.82
CA ASN A 177 -1.12 -0.64 -4.20
C ASN A 177 -2.65 -0.45 -4.24
N PRO A 178 -3.42 -1.54 -4.32
CA PRO A 178 -4.86 -1.44 -4.43
C PRO A 178 -5.55 -1.07 -3.11
N LEU A 179 -6.65 -0.32 -3.24
CA LEU A 179 -7.61 -0.03 -2.19
C LEU A 179 -9.02 -0.03 -2.77
N CYS A 180 -9.96 -0.60 -2.05
CA CYS A 180 -11.37 -0.58 -2.42
C CYS A 180 -12.23 -0.13 -1.24
N VAL A 181 -13.17 0.78 -1.49
CA VAL A 181 -14.15 1.31 -0.53
C VAL A 181 -15.54 0.99 -1.05
N MET A 182 -16.37 0.37 -0.22
CA MET A 182 -17.76 0.02 -0.55
C MET A 182 -18.73 0.78 0.34
N PHE A 183 -19.63 1.55 -0.29
CA PHE A 183 -20.61 2.40 0.38
C PHE A 183 -21.94 1.67 0.56
N TYR A 184 -22.58 1.98 1.66
CA TYR A 184 -23.94 1.55 2.03
C TYR A 184 -24.76 2.76 2.49
N ASP A 185 -26.06 2.58 2.65
CA ASP A 185 -26.90 3.64 3.23
C ASP A 185 -26.59 3.81 4.73
N GLY A 186 -25.67 4.71 5.03
CA GLY A 186 -25.31 5.12 6.39
C GLY A 186 -23.93 4.66 6.88
N PHE A 187 -23.25 3.77 6.17
CA PHE A 187 -21.89 3.35 6.53
C PHE A 187 -21.08 2.97 5.29
N LEU A 188 -19.80 2.83 5.46
CA LEU A 188 -18.89 2.25 4.46
C LEU A 188 -17.93 1.26 5.12
N ILE A 189 -17.43 0.35 4.30
CA ILE A 189 -16.32 -0.55 4.63
C ILE A 189 -15.24 -0.44 3.57
N TYR A 190 -14.00 -0.66 3.97
CA TYR A 190 -12.89 -0.69 3.03
C TYR A 190 -11.92 -1.83 3.31
N ALA A 191 -11.23 -2.25 2.29
CA ALA A 191 -10.10 -3.18 2.38
C ALA A 191 -9.12 -2.97 1.21
N SER A 192 -7.95 -3.58 1.31
CA SER A 192 -6.91 -3.48 0.27
C SER A 192 -7.37 -3.99 -1.09
N THR A 193 -8.33 -4.91 -1.17
CA THR A 193 -8.84 -5.39 -2.47
C THR A 193 -10.35 -5.59 -2.46
N GLN A 194 -10.97 -5.41 -3.63
CA GLN A 194 -12.39 -5.70 -3.84
C GLN A 194 -12.73 -7.16 -3.51
N GLU A 195 -11.85 -8.10 -3.83
CA GLU A 195 -12.06 -9.52 -3.56
C GLU A 195 -12.24 -9.81 -2.06
N ILE A 196 -11.41 -9.18 -1.20
CA ILE A 196 -11.53 -9.28 0.26
C ILE A 196 -12.91 -8.80 0.72
N LEU A 197 -13.35 -7.64 0.22
CA LEU A 197 -14.66 -7.09 0.55
C LEU A 197 -15.80 -7.98 0.09
N CYS A 198 -15.76 -8.49 -1.14
CA CYS A 198 -16.76 -9.41 -1.68
C CYS A 198 -16.90 -10.69 -0.83
N LYS A 199 -15.77 -11.27 -0.39
CA LYS A 199 -15.77 -12.42 0.53
C LYS A 199 -16.39 -12.07 1.89
N ALA A 200 -16.04 -10.90 2.44
CA ALA A 200 -16.59 -10.44 3.71
C ALA A 200 -18.10 -10.18 3.62
N ILE A 201 -18.58 -9.49 2.58
CA ILE A 201 -20.00 -9.20 2.33
C ILE A 201 -20.81 -10.49 2.25
N LYS A 202 -20.31 -11.48 1.50
CA LYS A 202 -20.97 -12.79 1.39
C LYS A 202 -21.11 -13.49 2.75
N LYS A 203 -20.03 -13.49 3.57
CA LYS A 203 -20.06 -14.09 4.92
C LYS A 203 -20.96 -13.35 5.88
N LEU A 204 -21.01 -12.03 5.78
CA LEU A 204 -21.85 -11.15 6.61
C LEU A 204 -23.31 -11.15 6.16
N ARG A 205 -23.61 -11.63 4.97
CA ARG A 205 -24.92 -11.55 4.29
C ARG A 205 -25.40 -10.11 4.17
N LEU A 206 -24.49 -9.17 3.90
CA LEU A 206 -24.83 -7.79 3.60
C LEU A 206 -25.47 -7.71 2.21
N LYS A 207 -26.30 -6.69 2.00
CA LYS A 207 -26.81 -6.35 0.66
C LYS A 207 -25.65 -5.90 -0.23
N ALA A 208 -25.92 -5.78 -1.53
CA ALA A 208 -24.97 -5.17 -2.43
C ALA A 208 -24.66 -3.72 -1.99
N PRO A 209 -23.41 -3.26 -2.14
CA PRO A 209 -23.08 -1.86 -1.87
C PRO A 209 -23.83 -0.93 -2.80
N THR A 210 -24.11 0.29 -2.35
CA THR A 210 -24.75 1.34 -3.16
C THR A 210 -23.78 1.96 -4.16
N ASP A 211 -22.49 1.96 -3.80
CA ASP A 211 -21.41 2.48 -4.65
C ASP A 211 -20.08 1.82 -4.26
N ILE A 212 -19.15 1.79 -5.23
CA ILE A 212 -17.79 1.23 -5.06
C ILE A 212 -16.80 2.27 -5.55
N LEU A 213 -15.83 2.60 -4.73
CA LEU A 213 -14.73 3.50 -5.05
C LEU A 213 -13.40 2.74 -4.99
N GLU A 214 -12.68 2.75 -6.09
CA GLU A 214 -11.30 2.29 -6.19
C GLU A 214 -10.43 3.50 -6.53
N PRO A 215 -9.79 4.10 -5.50
CA PRO A 215 -8.96 5.27 -5.72
C PRO A 215 -7.76 4.95 -6.60
N LYS A 216 -7.34 5.93 -7.40
CA LYS A 216 -6.21 5.80 -8.31
C LYS A 216 -4.91 6.22 -7.65
N GLU A 217 -3.81 5.76 -8.21
CA GLU A 217 -2.48 6.23 -7.87
C GLU A 217 -2.37 7.76 -7.96
N GLY A 218 -1.71 8.37 -6.98
CA GLY A 218 -1.57 9.82 -6.87
C GLY A 218 -2.73 10.52 -6.16
N GLU A 219 -3.75 9.80 -5.71
CA GLU A 219 -4.90 10.39 -5.00
C GLU A 219 -4.71 10.38 -3.48
N ILE A 220 -5.12 11.50 -2.86
CA ILE A 220 -5.33 11.60 -1.42
C ILE A 220 -6.82 11.81 -1.18
N LEU A 221 -7.46 10.89 -0.46
CA LEU A 221 -8.87 11.00 -0.10
C LEU A 221 -8.99 11.17 1.40
N ARG A 222 -9.83 12.12 1.82
CA ARG A 222 -10.30 12.24 3.20
C ARG A 222 -11.78 11.90 3.25
N ILE A 223 -12.14 10.91 4.06
CA ILE A 223 -13.54 10.62 4.36
C ILE A 223 -13.79 10.98 5.81
N ASP A 224 -14.61 12.00 6.05
CA ASP A 224 -14.90 12.47 7.39
C ASP A 224 -15.95 11.58 8.10
N ARG A 225 -16.15 11.84 9.40
CA ARG A 225 -17.13 11.11 10.21
C ARG A 225 -18.58 11.20 9.71
N ALA A 226 -18.89 12.15 8.83
CA ALA A 226 -20.20 12.30 8.20
C ALA A 226 -20.27 11.63 6.82
N GLY A 227 -19.21 10.93 6.39
CA GLY A 227 -19.13 10.25 5.10
C GLY A 227 -18.83 11.17 3.92
N ARG A 228 -18.49 12.45 4.15
CA ARG A 228 -18.14 13.39 3.08
C ARG A 228 -16.73 13.13 2.61
N ILE A 229 -16.57 13.08 1.29
CA ILE A 229 -15.27 12.85 0.64
C ILE A 229 -14.69 14.18 0.21
N THR A 230 -13.43 14.40 0.54
CA THR A 230 -12.61 15.50 0.02
C THR A 230 -11.36 14.90 -0.60
N THR A 231 -10.95 15.38 -1.76
CA THR A 231 -9.84 14.83 -2.52
C THR A 231 -8.70 15.83 -2.68
N GLY A 232 -7.50 15.30 -2.74
CA GLY A 232 -6.28 15.97 -3.13
C GLY A 232 -5.46 15.06 -4.01
N ALA A 233 -4.35 15.56 -4.54
CA ALA A 233 -3.48 14.78 -5.40
C ALA A 233 -2.01 15.04 -5.04
N PHE A 234 -1.16 14.05 -5.33
CA PHE A 234 0.28 14.12 -5.27
C PHE A 234 0.90 13.48 -6.52
N ALA A 235 2.15 13.80 -6.80
CA ALA A 235 2.90 13.15 -7.88
C ALA A 235 3.70 11.99 -7.28
N PRO A 236 3.30 10.73 -7.48
CA PRO A 236 4.06 9.60 -6.99
C PRO A 236 5.43 9.59 -7.65
N ARG A 237 6.48 9.33 -6.86
CA ARG A 237 7.79 9.06 -7.44
C ARG A 237 7.76 7.66 -8.00
N THR A 238 7.70 7.56 -9.31
CA THR A 238 7.82 6.27 -9.98
C THR A 238 9.23 5.73 -9.70
N SER A 239 9.31 4.55 -9.13
CA SER A 239 10.55 3.87 -8.75
C SER A 239 11.55 3.72 -9.89
N TYR A 240 11.07 3.70 -11.12
CA TYR A 240 11.83 3.47 -12.33
C TYR A 240 12.79 4.61 -12.67
N GLU A 241 12.32 5.87 -12.66
CA GLU A 241 13.19 7.01 -13.00
C GLU A 241 14.27 7.28 -11.94
N HIS A 242 14.00 6.92 -10.68
CA HIS A 242 14.90 7.23 -9.57
C HIS A 242 15.99 6.17 -9.40
N TRP A 243 15.67 4.89 -9.62
CA TRP A 243 16.64 3.81 -9.59
C TRP A 243 17.72 4.05 -10.65
N TRP A 244 17.33 4.42 -11.87
CA TRP A 244 18.26 4.77 -12.95
C TRP A 244 19.10 6.01 -12.67
N ARG A 245 18.54 7.05 -12.10
CA ARG A 245 19.27 8.27 -11.73
C ARG A 245 20.32 8.04 -10.65
N ARG A 246 20.07 7.13 -9.70
CA ARG A 246 20.92 6.94 -8.52
C ARG A 246 21.99 5.86 -8.69
N TYR A 247 21.72 4.82 -9.46
CA TYR A 247 22.63 3.68 -9.64
C TYR A 247 23.32 3.63 -11.02
N SER A 248 23.01 4.52 -11.94
CA SER A 248 23.76 4.64 -13.20
C SER A 248 24.89 5.66 -13.03
N PRO A 249 26.15 5.23 -12.97
CA PRO A 249 27.31 6.13 -12.98
C PRO A 249 27.40 6.97 -14.25
N TYR A 250 26.61 6.64 -15.27
CA TYR A 250 26.64 7.21 -16.61
C TYR A 250 25.60 8.30 -16.88
N TYR A 251 24.67 8.59 -15.93
CA TYR A 251 23.57 9.52 -16.19
C TYR A 251 23.94 11.00 -16.03
N ARG A 252 25.20 11.35 -15.81
CA ARG A 252 25.61 12.75 -15.60
C ARG A 252 25.81 13.58 -16.86
N ASP A 253 25.87 12.97 -18.06
CA ASP A 253 26.33 13.69 -19.27
C ASP A 253 25.63 13.38 -20.61
N TYR A 254 24.53 12.64 -20.68
CA TYR A 254 23.92 12.33 -21.99
C TYR A 254 22.42 12.54 -22.05
N CYS A 255 22.02 13.78 -22.29
CA CYS A 255 20.84 14.09 -23.10
C CYS A 255 21.31 14.18 -24.57
N VAL A 256 21.58 13.07 -25.21
CA VAL A 256 21.77 12.94 -26.66
C VAL A 256 21.17 11.61 -27.07
N ASP A 257 20.37 11.62 -28.13
CA ASP A 257 19.81 10.44 -28.78
C ASP A 257 20.93 9.44 -29.11
N THR A 258 21.22 8.49 -28.23
CA THR A 258 22.06 7.33 -28.52
C THR A 258 21.14 6.13 -28.77
N PRO A 259 21.42 5.33 -29.79
CA PRO A 259 20.67 4.11 -30.02
C PRO A 259 20.81 3.18 -28.80
N VAL A 260 19.71 2.60 -28.39
CA VAL A 260 19.67 1.64 -27.26
C VAL A 260 20.59 0.49 -27.61
N ASN A 261 21.59 0.23 -26.75
CA ASN A 261 22.55 -0.88 -26.96
C ASN A 261 22.05 -2.10 -26.18
N TYR A 262 21.62 -3.11 -26.88
CA TYR A 262 21.12 -4.37 -26.33
C TYR A 262 22.22 -5.42 -26.11
N ASP A 263 23.52 -5.06 -26.13
CA ASP A 263 24.64 -6.02 -26.03
C ASP A 263 24.57 -6.84 -24.73
N ASP A 264 24.10 -6.25 -23.63
CA ASP A 264 23.97 -6.94 -22.36
C ASP A 264 22.83 -7.96 -22.41
N LEU A 265 21.67 -7.60 -22.99
CA LEU A 265 20.53 -8.52 -23.17
C LEU A 265 20.93 -9.73 -24.05
N PHE A 266 21.58 -9.50 -25.15
CA PHE A 266 22.06 -10.58 -26.02
C PHE A 266 23.07 -11.50 -25.32
N SER A 267 23.92 -10.92 -24.45
CA SER A 267 24.93 -11.68 -23.71
C SER A 267 24.26 -12.55 -22.63
N VAL A 268 23.24 -12.03 -21.92
CA VAL A 268 22.46 -12.76 -20.93
C VAL A 268 21.64 -13.85 -21.60
N ALA A 269 20.92 -13.55 -22.67
CA ALA A 269 20.10 -14.50 -23.42
C ALA A 269 20.92 -15.72 -23.90
N LYS A 270 22.12 -15.47 -24.38
CA LYS A 270 23.07 -16.53 -24.81
C LYS A 270 23.42 -17.49 -23.66
N ALA A 271 23.55 -16.99 -22.43
CA ALA A 271 23.81 -17.82 -21.26
C ALA A 271 22.63 -18.75 -20.91
N PHE A 272 21.42 -18.37 -21.30
CA PHE A 272 20.20 -19.18 -21.17
C PHE A 272 19.93 -20.07 -22.39
N GLY A 273 20.82 -20.07 -23.41
CA GLY A 273 20.68 -20.89 -24.60
C GLY A 273 19.78 -20.27 -25.69
N VAL A 274 19.41 -19.01 -25.52
CA VAL A 274 18.59 -18.25 -26.48
C VAL A 274 19.52 -17.55 -27.47
N THR A 275 19.17 -17.62 -28.76
CA THR A 275 19.97 -17.04 -29.83
C THR A 275 19.73 -15.54 -30.01
N SER A 276 20.69 -14.82 -30.61
CA SER A 276 20.52 -13.39 -30.92
C SER A 276 19.35 -13.15 -31.88
N ASP A 277 19.07 -14.08 -32.78
CA ASP A 277 17.98 -13.95 -33.75
C ASP A 277 16.62 -14.06 -33.07
N GLU A 278 16.48 -14.91 -32.03
CA GLU A 278 15.28 -15.03 -31.24
C GLU A 278 15.03 -13.76 -30.40
N VAL A 279 16.07 -13.22 -29.77
CA VAL A 279 15.98 -11.94 -29.06
C VAL A 279 15.57 -10.81 -29.99
N GLN A 280 16.18 -10.74 -31.17
CA GLN A 280 15.88 -9.71 -32.17
C GLN A 280 14.42 -9.83 -32.64
N ALA A 281 13.93 -11.06 -32.90
CA ALA A 281 12.56 -11.29 -33.33
C ALA A 281 11.53 -10.79 -32.26
N LEU A 282 11.83 -10.96 -30.97
CA LEU A 282 10.97 -10.45 -29.88
C LEU A 282 11.03 -8.92 -29.81
N LEU A 283 12.20 -8.31 -29.97
CA LEU A 283 12.33 -6.86 -30.02
C LEU A 283 11.57 -6.26 -31.21
N ASP A 284 11.67 -6.89 -32.39
CA ASP A 284 10.99 -6.47 -33.62
C ASP A 284 9.47 -6.67 -33.49
N TYR A 285 9.02 -7.65 -32.71
CA TYR A 285 7.61 -7.85 -32.35
C TYR A 285 7.08 -6.78 -31.37
N GLY A 286 7.98 -6.07 -30.67
CA GLY A 286 7.66 -4.98 -29.78
C GLY A 286 7.72 -5.33 -28.29
N CYS A 287 8.34 -6.46 -27.94
CA CYS A 287 8.61 -6.79 -26.56
C CYS A 287 9.69 -5.85 -25.99
N SER A 288 9.53 -5.42 -24.76
CA SER A 288 10.54 -4.67 -24.03
C SER A 288 11.68 -5.57 -23.55
N GLU A 289 12.84 -4.97 -23.22
CA GLU A 289 13.99 -5.68 -22.67
C GLU A 289 13.62 -6.50 -21.42
N GLU A 290 12.82 -5.93 -20.54
CA GLU A 290 12.36 -6.54 -19.29
C GLU A 290 11.44 -7.75 -19.54
N GLU A 291 10.53 -7.63 -20.51
CA GLU A 291 9.67 -8.74 -20.90
C GLU A 291 10.48 -9.90 -21.45
N ILE A 292 11.54 -9.60 -22.23
CA ILE A 292 12.44 -10.62 -22.74
C ILE A 292 13.27 -11.24 -21.61
N GLU A 293 13.79 -10.44 -20.68
CA GLU A 293 14.49 -10.97 -19.49
C GLU A 293 13.60 -11.89 -18.64
N GLU A 294 12.32 -11.55 -18.44
CA GLU A 294 11.38 -12.44 -17.76
C GLU A 294 11.18 -13.76 -18.54
N MET A 295 11.10 -13.70 -19.87
CA MET A 295 10.96 -14.88 -20.72
C MET A 295 12.19 -15.80 -20.67
N LEU A 296 13.39 -15.28 -20.39
CA LEU A 296 14.61 -16.09 -20.26
C LEU A 296 14.53 -17.11 -19.10
N TYR A 297 13.68 -16.90 -18.10
CA TYR A 297 13.45 -17.86 -17.00
C TYR A 297 12.60 -19.06 -17.44
N ASP A 298 11.91 -18.99 -18.59
CA ASP A 298 11.23 -20.13 -19.24
C ASP A 298 11.64 -20.21 -20.72
N PRO A 299 12.87 -20.72 -21.00
CA PRO A 299 13.40 -20.80 -22.37
C PRO A 299 12.54 -21.64 -23.32
N THR A 300 11.77 -22.59 -22.79
CA THR A 300 10.88 -23.43 -23.60
C THR A 300 9.74 -22.62 -24.20
N LEU A 301 9.10 -21.79 -23.37
CA LEU A 301 8.04 -20.87 -23.79
C LEU A 301 8.59 -19.84 -24.79
N LEU A 302 9.81 -19.32 -24.53
CA LEU A 302 10.46 -18.34 -25.40
C LEU A 302 10.73 -18.95 -26.79
N HIS A 303 11.28 -20.17 -26.87
CA HIS A 303 11.52 -20.87 -28.12
C HIS A 303 10.22 -21.20 -28.89
N GLU A 304 9.12 -21.52 -28.21
CA GLU A 304 7.81 -21.71 -28.85
C GLU A 304 7.32 -20.40 -29.48
N MET A 305 7.38 -19.30 -28.76
CA MET A 305 6.95 -17.98 -29.26
C MET A 305 7.82 -17.50 -30.44
N THR A 306 9.12 -17.62 -30.31
CA THR A 306 10.06 -17.19 -31.39
C THR A 306 10.01 -18.10 -32.58
N GLY A 307 9.75 -19.40 -32.40
CA GLY A 307 9.51 -20.34 -33.49
C GLY A 307 8.35 -19.93 -34.38
N GLU A 308 7.26 -19.44 -33.81
CA GLU A 308 6.13 -18.90 -34.61
C GLU A 308 6.53 -17.59 -35.34
N LEU A 309 7.36 -16.74 -34.73
CA LEU A 309 7.78 -15.46 -35.30
C LEU A 309 8.83 -15.62 -36.41
N LEU A 310 9.81 -16.52 -36.23
CA LEU A 310 10.90 -16.70 -37.18
C LEU A 310 10.52 -17.51 -38.44
N TYR A 311 9.44 -18.31 -38.37
CA TYR A 311 8.98 -19.15 -39.49
C TYR A 311 7.66 -18.66 -40.12
N ALA A 312 7.18 -17.47 -39.74
CA ALA A 312 5.96 -16.84 -40.27
C ALA A 312 6.19 -16.02 -41.56
N TYR A 313 7.43 -16.08 -42.14
CA TYR A 313 7.79 -15.44 -43.43
C TYR A 313 8.36 -16.43 -44.41
#